data_4958b04638818d7dc5770279f58460ea
#
_entry.id   4958b04638818d7dc5770279f58460ea
#
_cell.length_a   1.000
_cell.length_b   1.000
_cell.length_c   1.000
_cell.angle_alpha   90.00
_cell.angle_beta   90.00
_cell.angle_gamma   90.00
#
_symmetry.space_group_name_H-M   'P 1'
#
loop_
_entity.id
_entity.type
_entity.pdbx_description
1 polymer ?
#
loop_
_entity_poly.entity_id
_entity_poly.type
_entity_poly.pdbx_seq_one_letter_code
_entity_poly.pdbx_strand_id
1 'polypeptide(L)'
;MYKPVVLVTGASGFIGSHLVRFLLERDYRVIGLTRQKNKHEPHPDFHWINQLDELKQHQLDYVVNLAGESIGQGRWTAARKKKLLDSRLDTTKKVFDYLEKNQIRPKRIISTSAVGYYGIDPTERWEQVCTEQSPPQDIFMSELCAKWEQLALSYTNQNTKIVRFAVVFGKGGGILPQMLLPIKLNLSGRIGHGRQPVTWVHLGDVLRAIEFLILEDTAEQIFNVVAPEKSSQAQFARTAAQILKRKPLLPLPACSLKMMLGEQSQLVLNGQYVQSKALQEAGFQFHYPTLKEALDNILKH
;
A
#
# COMPACT_ATOMS: atom_id res chain seq x y z
N MET A 1 14.95 1.96 29.10
CA MET A 1 15.01 0.86 28.12
C MET A 1 15.29 1.45 26.75
N TYR A 2 16.12 0.84 25.90
CA TYR A 2 16.39 1.32 24.55
C TYR A 2 15.13 1.19 23.68
N LYS A 3 14.72 2.29 23.01
CA LYS A 3 13.61 2.30 22.05
C LYS A 3 14.19 2.38 20.63
N PRO A 4 13.92 1.40 19.76
CA PRO A 4 14.40 1.45 18.38
C PRO A 4 13.86 2.68 17.64
N VAL A 5 14.68 3.30 16.80
CA VAL A 5 14.35 4.51 16.06
C VAL A 5 13.95 4.16 14.62
N VAL A 6 12.76 4.58 14.22
CA VAL A 6 12.20 4.31 12.88
C VAL A 6 11.98 5.63 12.13
N LEU A 7 12.65 5.78 10.98
CA LEU A 7 12.31 6.84 10.02
C LEU A 7 11.15 6.40 9.15
N VAL A 8 10.07 7.17 9.12
CA VAL A 8 8.91 6.92 8.26
C VAL A 8 8.75 8.05 7.25
N THR A 9 8.93 7.77 5.96
CA THR A 9 8.55 8.71 4.90
C THR A 9 7.06 8.58 4.60
N GLY A 10 6.41 9.67 4.18
CA GLY A 10 4.95 9.62 3.99
C GLY A 10 4.16 9.42 5.29
N ALA A 11 4.75 9.74 6.44
CA ALA A 11 4.16 9.58 7.77
C ALA A 11 2.81 10.32 7.96
N SER A 12 2.54 11.38 7.20
CA SER A 12 1.25 12.10 7.20
C SER A 12 0.19 11.47 6.27
N GLY A 13 0.55 10.43 5.50
CA GLY A 13 -0.37 9.73 4.60
C GLY A 13 -1.28 8.73 5.32
N PHE A 14 -2.19 8.10 4.55
CA PHE A 14 -3.15 7.14 5.10
C PHE A 14 -2.49 5.99 5.88
N ILE A 15 -1.58 5.24 5.25
CA ILE A 15 -0.87 4.14 5.94
C ILE A 15 0.11 4.72 6.98
N GLY A 16 0.85 5.77 6.61
CA GLY A 16 1.90 6.35 7.45
C GLY A 16 1.42 6.86 8.80
N SER A 17 0.27 7.57 8.84
CA SER A 17 -0.29 8.08 10.09
C SER A 17 -0.73 6.98 11.06
N HIS A 18 -1.27 5.89 10.53
CA HIS A 18 -1.60 4.71 11.33
C HIS A 18 -0.34 3.94 11.76
N LEU A 19 0.67 3.85 10.88
CA LEU A 19 1.94 3.21 11.22
C LEU A 19 2.67 3.96 12.35
N VAL A 20 2.71 5.29 12.29
CA VAL A 20 3.30 6.11 13.36
C VAL A 20 2.67 5.76 14.70
N ARG A 21 1.33 5.80 14.79
CA ARG A 21 0.62 5.45 16.03
C ARG A 21 0.91 4.02 16.47
N PHE A 22 0.82 3.07 15.54
CA PHE A 22 1.07 1.66 15.80
C PHE A 22 2.47 1.39 16.37
N LEU A 23 3.50 2.08 15.85
CA LEU A 23 4.88 1.94 16.32
C LEU A 23 5.08 2.60 17.70
N LEU A 24 4.48 3.78 17.93
CA LEU A 24 4.53 4.45 19.24
C LEU A 24 3.91 3.61 20.36
N GLU A 25 2.80 2.93 20.08
CA GLU A 25 2.14 1.99 21.01
C GLU A 25 3.00 0.75 21.32
N ARG A 26 4.08 0.53 20.58
CA ARG A 26 5.02 -0.59 20.71
C ARG A 26 6.44 -0.16 21.12
N ASP A 27 6.52 0.98 21.79
CA ASP A 27 7.77 1.51 22.34
C ASP A 27 8.86 1.81 21.29
N TYR A 28 8.49 2.09 20.04
CA TYR A 28 9.40 2.67 19.08
C TYR A 28 9.48 4.19 19.23
N ARG A 29 10.62 4.76 18.92
CA ARG A 29 10.76 6.18 18.62
C ARG A 29 10.60 6.39 17.12
N VAL A 30 9.72 7.31 16.72
CA VAL A 30 9.40 7.52 15.30
C VAL A 30 9.82 8.90 14.85
N ILE A 31 10.47 8.97 13.68
CA ILE A 31 10.78 10.22 12.99
C ILE A 31 9.96 10.23 11.69
N GLY A 32 9.06 11.19 11.56
CA GLY A 32 8.19 11.34 10.38
C GLY A 32 8.76 12.37 9.40
N LEU A 33 9.16 11.93 8.19
CA LEU A 33 9.53 12.86 7.12
C LEU A 33 8.29 13.35 6.39
N THR A 34 8.07 14.67 6.37
CA THR A 34 6.92 15.31 5.71
C THR A 34 7.32 16.58 4.95
N ARG A 35 6.58 16.86 3.86
CA ARG A 35 6.68 18.11 3.13
C ARG A 35 5.83 19.24 3.75
N GLN A 36 4.92 18.90 4.65
CA GLN A 36 4.02 19.87 5.28
C GLN A 36 4.70 20.48 6.52
N LYS A 37 4.62 21.81 6.66
CA LYS A 37 5.01 22.48 7.90
C LYS A 37 4.05 22.09 9.00
N ASN A 38 4.61 21.68 10.12
CA ASN A 38 3.97 20.96 11.23
C ASN A 38 2.70 21.60 11.79
N LYS A 39 1.70 20.73 12.03
CA LYS A 39 0.52 21.00 12.85
C LYS A 39 0.20 19.81 13.77
N HIS A 40 1.20 19.08 14.21
CA HIS A 40 0.94 17.86 14.98
C HIS A 40 1.26 18.09 16.44
N GLU A 41 0.45 17.51 17.32
CA GLU A 41 0.66 17.56 18.76
C GLU A 41 2.01 16.93 19.12
N PRO A 42 2.74 17.54 20.08
CA PRO A 42 4.03 17.02 20.52
C PRO A 42 3.83 15.67 21.22
N HIS A 43 4.64 14.69 20.84
CA HIS A 43 4.73 13.40 21.51
C HIS A 43 6.20 13.12 21.87
N PRO A 44 6.53 12.64 23.07
CA PRO A 44 7.92 12.50 23.49
C PRO A 44 8.76 11.57 22.60
N ASP A 45 8.15 10.56 22.02
CA ASP A 45 8.82 9.59 21.16
C ASP A 45 8.51 9.80 19.66
N PHE A 46 7.94 10.96 19.26
CA PHE A 46 7.65 11.26 17.87
C PHE A 46 8.14 12.66 17.46
N HIS A 47 8.91 12.70 16.38
CA HIS A 47 9.44 13.95 15.83
C HIS A 47 9.16 14.08 14.35
N TRP A 48 8.68 15.25 13.93
CA TRP A 48 8.57 15.60 12.52
C TRP A 48 9.85 16.24 12.04
N ILE A 49 10.29 15.83 10.84
CA ILE A 49 11.36 16.51 10.10
C ILE A 49 10.85 16.87 8.71
N ASN A 50 11.36 17.97 8.16
CA ASN A 50 11.07 18.40 6.79
C ASN A 50 12.25 18.09 5.84
N GLN A 51 13.44 17.95 6.39
CA GLN A 51 14.66 17.64 5.65
C GLN A 51 15.45 16.55 6.37
N LEU A 52 16.12 15.69 5.59
CA LEU A 52 16.91 14.60 6.15
C LEU A 52 18.13 15.09 6.97
N ASP A 53 18.65 16.27 6.67
CA ASP A 53 19.76 16.87 7.43
C ASP A 53 19.42 17.14 8.90
N GLU A 54 18.12 17.17 9.24
CA GLU A 54 17.65 17.26 10.63
C GLU A 54 17.89 15.96 11.42
N LEU A 55 18.23 14.85 10.75
CA LEU A 55 18.57 13.57 11.37
C LEU A 55 19.97 13.53 12.02
N LYS A 56 20.75 14.60 12.01
CA LYS A 56 22.20 14.69 12.33
C LYS A 56 22.72 13.97 13.57
N GLN A 57 21.86 13.53 14.49
CA GLN A 57 22.25 12.89 15.74
C GLN A 57 21.45 11.62 16.07
N HIS A 58 20.57 11.17 15.17
CA HIS A 58 19.73 9.99 15.45
C HIS A 58 20.35 8.73 14.85
N GLN A 59 20.65 7.77 15.69
CA GLN A 59 20.87 6.41 15.22
C GLN A 59 19.55 5.89 14.65
N LEU A 60 19.53 5.49 13.38
CA LEU A 60 18.36 4.86 12.75
C LEU A 60 18.51 3.35 12.83
N ASP A 61 17.57 2.70 13.48
CA ASP A 61 17.48 1.23 13.45
C ASP A 61 16.74 0.74 12.22
N TYR A 62 15.68 1.45 11.81
CA TYR A 62 14.82 1.05 10.72
C TYR A 62 14.36 2.24 9.87
N VAL A 63 14.05 1.96 8.61
CA VAL A 63 13.44 2.93 7.69
C VAL A 63 12.22 2.30 7.05
N VAL A 64 11.10 3.03 7.02
CA VAL A 64 9.89 2.64 6.28
C VAL A 64 9.56 3.70 5.26
N ASN A 65 9.78 3.39 3.98
CA ASN A 65 9.58 4.30 2.86
C ASN A 65 8.19 4.12 2.25
N LEU A 66 7.22 4.94 2.71
CA LEU A 66 5.81 4.95 2.26
C LEU A 66 5.48 6.13 1.33
N ALA A 67 6.46 6.99 1.02
CA ALA A 67 6.18 8.23 0.32
C ALA A 67 5.81 7.99 -1.15
N GLY A 68 4.73 8.62 -1.57
CA GLY A 68 4.25 8.61 -2.94
C GLY A 68 2.94 9.37 -3.10
N GLU A 69 2.76 9.99 -4.25
CA GLU A 69 1.49 10.63 -4.62
C GLU A 69 0.37 9.60 -4.75
N SER A 70 -0.86 9.98 -4.37
CA SER A 70 -2.04 9.12 -4.49
C SER A 70 -2.33 8.77 -5.95
N ILE A 71 -2.41 7.48 -6.25
CA ILE A 71 -2.69 6.95 -7.60
C ILE A 71 -4.16 7.21 -8.00
N GLY A 72 -5.06 7.21 -7.03
CA GLY A 72 -6.50 7.36 -7.23
C GLY A 72 -6.97 8.79 -7.51
N GLN A 73 -6.09 9.79 -7.44
CA GLN A 73 -6.46 11.19 -7.64
C GLN A 73 -6.19 11.66 -9.07
N GLY A 74 -7.25 12.09 -9.76
CA GLY A 74 -7.18 12.67 -11.09
C GLY A 74 -6.90 11.66 -12.20
N ARG A 75 -7.18 12.05 -13.45
CA ARG A 75 -6.90 11.21 -14.62
C ARG A 75 -5.41 11.05 -14.88
N TRP A 76 -5.01 9.93 -15.42
CA TRP A 76 -3.61 9.64 -15.78
C TRP A 76 -3.20 10.30 -17.11
N THR A 77 -3.05 11.60 -17.07
CA THR A 77 -2.37 12.36 -18.15
C THR A 77 -0.87 12.12 -18.10
N ALA A 78 -0.14 12.45 -19.16
CA ALA A 78 1.33 12.33 -19.18
C ALA A 78 1.98 13.09 -18.00
N ALA A 79 1.50 14.31 -17.70
CA ALA A 79 1.99 15.10 -16.56
C ALA A 79 1.68 14.42 -15.22
N ARG A 80 0.48 13.81 -15.08
CA ARG A 80 0.13 13.07 -13.85
C ARG A 80 0.96 11.80 -13.69
N LYS A 81 1.17 11.03 -14.76
CA LYS A 81 2.03 9.85 -14.75
C LYS A 81 3.46 10.21 -14.33
N LYS A 82 4.02 11.29 -14.90
CA LYS A 82 5.32 11.82 -14.50
C LYS A 82 5.36 12.16 -13.01
N LYS A 83 4.37 12.90 -12.50
CA LYS A 83 4.28 13.27 -11.08
C LYS A 83 4.19 12.03 -10.16
N LEU A 84 3.44 11.00 -10.57
CA LEU A 84 3.34 9.73 -9.84
C LEU A 84 4.68 9.00 -9.76
N LEU A 85 5.45 8.99 -10.84
CA LEU A 85 6.78 8.40 -10.91
C LEU A 85 7.79 9.21 -10.09
N ASP A 86 7.91 10.52 -10.38
CA ASP A 86 8.88 11.41 -9.72
C ASP A 86 8.69 11.41 -8.19
N SER A 87 7.45 11.46 -7.69
CA SER A 87 7.16 11.48 -6.26
C SER A 87 7.70 10.26 -5.51
N ARG A 88 7.83 9.13 -6.18
CA ARG A 88 8.36 7.88 -5.62
C ARG A 88 9.87 7.79 -5.79
N LEU A 89 10.36 8.02 -7.00
CA LEU A 89 11.77 7.90 -7.30
C LEU A 89 12.59 8.97 -6.57
N ASP A 90 12.16 10.25 -6.60
CA ASP A 90 12.89 11.33 -5.97
C ASP A 90 12.97 11.16 -4.45
N THR A 91 11.87 10.74 -3.80
CA THR A 91 11.88 10.53 -2.36
C THR A 91 12.75 9.33 -2.00
N THR A 92 12.60 8.21 -2.72
CA THR A 92 13.43 7.03 -2.49
C THR A 92 14.91 7.38 -2.68
N LYS A 93 15.27 8.00 -3.80
CA LYS A 93 16.64 8.42 -4.08
C LYS A 93 17.20 9.32 -2.97
N LYS A 94 16.46 10.35 -2.57
CA LYS A 94 16.90 11.28 -1.50
C LYS A 94 17.20 10.56 -0.20
N VAL A 95 16.33 9.64 0.23
CA VAL A 95 16.52 8.88 1.47
C VAL A 95 17.75 7.99 1.37
N PHE A 96 17.85 7.20 0.32
CA PHE A 96 18.96 6.25 0.17
C PHE A 96 20.30 6.97 -0.06
N ASP A 97 20.36 8.04 -0.87
CA ASP A 97 21.57 8.87 -1.04
C ASP A 97 22.03 9.46 0.29
N TYR A 98 21.08 9.93 1.13
CA TYR A 98 21.40 10.45 2.46
C TYR A 98 22.00 9.37 3.35
N LEU A 99 21.43 8.17 3.38
CA LEU A 99 21.95 7.03 4.15
C LEU A 99 23.36 6.66 3.69
N GLU A 100 23.59 6.55 2.38
CA GLU A 100 24.91 6.23 1.81
C GLU A 100 25.94 7.31 2.14
N LYS A 101 25.62 8.59 1.88
CA LYS A 101 26.51 9.72 2.12
C LYS A 101 26.96 9.84 3.58
N ASN A 102 26.07 9.52 4.51
CA ASN A 102 26.33 9.60 5.94
C ASN A 102 26.76 8.27 6.56
N GLN A 103 26.94 7.22 5.74
CA GLN A 103 27.34 5.88 6.16
C GLN A 103 26.38 5.28 7.21
N ILE A 104 25.09 5.64 7.13
CA ILE A 104 24.04 5.11 8.00
C ILE A 104 23.58 3.76 7.42
N ARG A 105 23.57 2.74 8.27
CA ARG A 105 23.18 1.36 7.90
C ARG A 105 22.08 0.88 8.86
N PRO A 106 20.82 1.19 8.55
CA PRO A 106 19.70 0.65 9.32
C PRO A 106 19.70 -0.88 9.28
N LYS A 107 19.26 -1.51 10.34
CA LYS A 107 19.13 -2.97 10.41
C LYS A 107 18.20 -3.49 9.30
N ARG A 108 17.17 -2.70 8.95
CA ARG A 108 16.21 -3.03 7.90
C ARG A 108 15.62 -1.76 7.28
N ILE A 109 15.42 -1.80 5.96
CA ILE A 109 14.64 -0.81 5.22
C ILE A 109 13.44 -1.53 4.60
N ILE A 110 12.23 -1.07 4.88
CA ILE A 110 11.02 -1.48 4.18
C ILE A 110 10.70 -0.42 3.13
N SER A 111 10.86 -0.76 1.85
CA SER A 111 10.48 0.11 0.75
C SER A 111 9.20 -0.39 0.10
N THR A 112 8.19 0.46 0.03
CA THR A 112 6.89 0.04 -0.48
C THR A 112 6.82 0.03 -2.00
N SER A 113 5.98 -0.85 -2.51
CA SER A 113 5.55 -0.97 -3.88
C SER A 113 4.05 -1.33 -3.88
N ALA A 114 3.53 -1.81 -4.98
CA ALA A 114 2.13 -2.22 -5.09
C ALA A 114 1.97 -3.44 -5.98
N VAL A 115 0.88 -4.20 -5.78
CA VAL A 115 0.50 -5.32 -6.67
C VAL A 115 0.21 -4.88 -8.12
N GLY A 116 0.11 -3.56 -8.36
CA GLY A 116 0.12 -3.00 -9.70
C GLY A 116 1.36 -3.36 -10.54
N TYR A 117 2.43 -3.86 -9.89
CA TYR A 117 3.60 -4.47 -10.52
C TYR A 117 3.21 -5.58 -11.51
N TYR A 118 2.20 -6.38 -11.18
CA TYR A 118 1.77 -7.52 -12.00
C TYR A 118 0.85 -7.15 -13.16
N GLY A 119 0.41 -5.89 -13.21
CA GLY A 119 -0.44 -5.40 -14.29
C GLY A 119 -1.89 -5.89 -14.23
N ILE A 120 -2.40 -6.30 -15.38
CA ILE A 120 -3.81 -6.66 -15.61
C ILE A 120 -3.92 -8.02 -16.31
N ASP A 121 -5.09 -8.66 -16.21
CA ASP A 121 -5.44 -9.79 -17.09
C ASP A 121 -6.31 -9.28 -18.27
N PRO A 122 -5.71 -9.09 -19.46
CA PRO A 122 -6.44 -8.61 -20.63
C PRO A 122 -7.44 -9.64 -21.18
N THR A 123 -7.31 -10.92 -20.80
CA THR A 123 -8.21 -12.00 -21.24
C THR A 123 -9.48 -12.08 -20.38
N GLU A 124 -9.52 -11.38 -19.25
CA GLU A 124 -10.62 -11.41 -18.27
C GLU A 124 -11.00 -12.81 -17.79
N ARG A 125 -10.05 -13.75 -17.82
CA ARG A 125 -10.23 -15.13 -17.31
C ARG A 125 -9.88 -15.27 -15.85
N TRP A 126 -8.83 -14.54 -15.41
CA TRP A 126 -8.31 -14.53 -14.02
C TRP A 126 -7.98 -15.92 -13.47
N GLU A 127 -7.49 -16.80 -14.35
CA GLU A 127 -7.12 -18.17 -14.02
C GLU A 127 -5.78 -18.22 -13.28
N GLN A 128 -4.89 -17.29 -13.64
CA GLN A 128 -3.56 -17.21 -13.04
C GLN A 128 -3.58 -16.40 -11.74
N VAL A 129 -2.73 -16.81 -10.81
CA VAL A 129 -2.49 -16.10 -9.56
C VAL A 129 -1.03 -15.67 -9.53
N CYS A 130 -0.80 -14.37 -9.47
CA CYS A 130 0.55 -13.83 -9.38
C CYS A 130 1.15 -14.05 -7.99
N THR A 131 2.42 -14.41 -7.95
CA THR A 131 3.25 -14.51 -6.76
C THR A 131 4.42 -13.53 -6.87
N GLU A 132 5.26 -13.45 -5.86
CA GLU A 132 6.44 -12.58 -5.85
C GLU A 132 7.39 -12.84 -7.03
N GLN A 133 7.37 -14.05 -7.59
CA GLN A 133 8.19 -14.48 -8.75
C GLN A 133 7.59 -14.11 -10.11
N SER A 134 6.32 -13.68 -10.15
CA SER A 134 5.67 -13.32 -11.41
C SER A 134 6.26 -12.01 -11.97
N PRO A 135 6.51 -11.93 -13.31
CA PRO A 135 7.12 -10.76 -13.92
C PRO A 135 6.16 -9.56 -14.00
N PRO A 136 6.69 -8.34 -14.18
CA PRO A 136 5.88 -7.17 -14.52
C PRO A 136 5.41 -7.24 -15.97
N GLN A 137 4.42 -6.40 -16.30
CA GLN A 137 3.93 -6.20 -17.67
C GLN A 137 4.41 -4.86 -18.24
N ASP A 138 4.33 -4.73 -19.57
CA ASP A 138 4.62 -3.47 -20.27
C ASP A 138 3.40 -2.52 -20.23
N ILE A 139 3.04 -2.07 -19.04
CA ILE A 139 2.02 -1.06 -18.80
C ILE A 139 2.48 -0.08 -17.72
N PHE A 140 1.95 1.13 -17.73
CA PHE A 140 2.39 2.22 -16.86
C PHE A 140 2.52 1.83 -15.38
N MET A 141 1.55 1.13 -14.81
CA MET A 141 1.59 0.76 -13.39
C MET A 141 2.69 -0.23 -13.06
N SER A 142 2.89 -1.22 -13.93
CA SER A 142 3.97 -2.20 -13.76
C SER A 142 5.34 -1.55 -13.90
N GLU A 143 5.50 -0.69 -14.92
CA GLU A 143 6.75 0.07 -15.09
C GLU A 143 7.05 0.98 -13.89
N LEU A 144 6.04 1.69 -13.38
CA LEU A 144 6.21 2.55 -12.21
C LEU A 144 6.71 1.75 -11.01
N CYS A 145 6.06 0.62 -10.71
CA CYS A 145 6.45 -0.25 -9.61
C CYS A 145 7.85 -0.85 -9.82
N ALA A 146 8.13 -1.36 -11.04
CA ALA A 146 9.42 -1.95 -11.36
C ALA A 146 10.58 -0.96 -11.22
N LYS A 147 10.44 0.27 -11.75
CA LYS A 147 11.44 1.33 -11.61
C LYS A 147 11.65 1.74 -10.14
N TRP A 148 10.58 1.79 -9.37
CA TRP A 148 10.66 2.13 -7.96
C TRP A 148 11.39 1.05 -7.15
N GLU A 149 11.06 -0.23 -7.36
CA GLU A 149 11.72 -1.37 -6.73
C GLU A 149 13.21 -1.44 -7.14
N GLN A 150 13.49 -1.32 -8.44
CA GLN A 150 14.85 -1.33 -8.97
C GLN A 150 15.71 -0.24 -8.33
N LEU A 151 15.19 0.98 -8.19
CA LEU A 151 15.91 2.06 -7.53
C LEU A 151 16.22 1.72 -6.07
N ALA A 152 15.24 1.23 -5.29
CA ALA A 152 15.48 0.90 -3.89
C ALA A 152 16.49 -0.25 -3.72
N LEU A 153 16.45 -1.24 -4.63
CA LEU A 153 17.35 -2.40 -4.62
C LEU A 153 18.75 -2.10 -5.19
N SER A 154 18.93 -1.02 -5.93
CA SER A 154 20.24 -0.63 -6.46
C SER A 154 21.25 -0.23 -5.38
N TYR A 155 20.77 0.12 -4.19
CA TYR A 155 21.61 0.42 -3.01
C TYR A 155 21.98 -0.88 -2.27
N THR A 156 22.87 -1.66 -2.84
CA THR A 156 23.22 -3.02 -2.38
C THR A 156 23.82 -3.09 -0.97
N ASN A 157 24.34 -1.97 -0.44
CA ASN A 157 24.82 -1.90 0.93
C ASN A 157 23.72 -1.69 1.98
N GLN A 158 22.47 -1.56 1.54
CA GLN A 158 21.31 -1.38 2.40
C GLN A 158 20.49 -2.67 2.48
N ASN A 159 20.11 -3.07 3.70
CA ASN A 159 19.27 -4.24 3.92
C ASN A 159 17.81 -3.92 3.60
N THR A 160 17.45 -3.90 2.32
CA THR A 160 16.14 -3.47 1.83
C THR A 160 15.23 -4.66 1.52
N LYS A 161 14.01 -4.61 2.06
CA LYS A 161 12.88 -5.46 1.66
C LYS A 161 11.86 -4.65 0.89
N ILE A 162 11.37 -5.17 -0.21
CA ILE A 162 10.29 -4.59 -1.01
C ILE A 162 8.96 -5.18 -0.54
N VAL A 163 7.97 -4.31 -0.36
CA VAL A 163 6.63 -4.73 0.07
C VAL A 163 5.60 -4.24 -0.93
N ARG A 164 5.01 -5.15 -1.70
CA ARG A 164 3.97 -4.88 -2.69
C ARG A 164 2.59 -4.93 -2.02
N PHE A 165 2.03 -3.77 -1.72
CA PHE A 165 0.70 -3.71 -1.11
C PHE A 165 -0.41 -3.93 -2.13
N ALA A 166 -1.41 -4.72 -1.72
CA ALA A 166 -2.73 -4.74 -2.32
C ALA A 166 -3.51 -3.44 -2.02
N VAL A 167 -4.76 -3.36 -2.45
CA VAL A 167 -5.67 -2.27 -2.07
C VAL A 167 -5.89 -2.32 -0.56
N VAL A 168 -5.39 -1.32 0.15
CA VAL A 168 -5.46 -1.27 1.61
C VAL A 168 -6.84 -0.79 2.06
N PHE A 169 -7.56 -1.66 2.77
CA PHE A 169 -8.84 -1.36 3.39
C PHE A 169 -8.66 -0.96 4.85
N GLY A 170 -9.18 0.21 5.21
CA GLY A 170 -9.11 0.73 6.57
C GLY A 170 -9.97 1.97 6.75
N LYS A 171 -10.09 2.43 7.98
CA LYS A 171 -10.79 3.67 8.32
C LYS A 171 -9.92 4.89 8.02
N GLY A 172 -10.58 5.98 7.69
CA GLY A 172 -9.94 7.30 7.59
C GLY A 172 -9.17 7.57 6.30
N GLY A 173 -9.19 6.66 5.29
CA GLY A 173 -8.49 6.93 4.04
C GLY A 173 -8.54 5.80 3.02
N GLY A 174 -7.62 5.87 2.04
CA GLY A 174 -7.57 4.92 0.94
C GLY A 174 -8.71 5.06 -0.06
N ILE A 175 -8.93 4.04 -0.87
CA ILE A 175 -9.97 4.00 -1.91
C ILE A 175 -11.30 3.44 -1.39
N LEU A 176 -11.30 2.74 -0.25
CA LEU A 176 -12.47 2.05 0.29
C LEU A 176 -13.72 2.97 0.45
N PRO A 177 -13.61 4.22 0.96
CA PRO A 177 -14.76 5.12 1.04
C PRO A 177 -15.43 5.38 -0.30
N GLN A 178 -14.65 5.50 -1.38
CA GLN A 178 -15.16 5.71 -2.74
C GLN A 178 -15.83 4.45 -3.28
N MET A 179 -15.28 3.26 -2.99
CA MET A 179 -15.88 1.97 -3.37
C MET A 179 -17.21 1.72 -2.65
N LEU A 180 -17.33 2.18 -1.41
CA LEU A 180 -18.53 2.00 -0.58
C LEU A 180 -19.64 3.03 -0.86
N LEU A 181 -19.30 4.22 -1.35
CA LEU A 181 -20.24 5.32 -1.54
C LEU A 181 -21.47 4.94 -2.39
N PRO A 182 -21.32 4.34 -3.59
CA PRO A 182 -22.48 3.95 -4.38
C PRO A 182 -23.32 2.86 -3.71
N ILE A 183 -22.73 1.99 -2.90
CA ILE A 183 -23.44 0.96 -2.13
C ILE A 183 -24.24 1.61 -0.99
N LYS A 184 -23.62 2.54 -0.24
CA LYS A 184 -24.28 3.29 0.85
C LYS A 184 -25.49 4.06 0.37
N LEU A 185 -25.42 4.59 -0.84
CA LEU A 185 -26.51 5.35 -1.45
C LEU A 185 -27.57 4.45 -2.16
N ASN A 186 -27.46 3.13 -2.10
CA ASN A 186 -28.27 2.16 -2.85
C ASN A 186 -28.26 2.36 -4.39
N LEU A 187 -27.26 3.07 -4.92
CA LEU A 187 -27.19 3.36 -6.36
C LEU A 187 -26.67 2.17 -7.15
N SER A 188 -25.47 1.70 -6.78
CA SER A 188 -24.80 0.61 -7.49
C SER A 188 -23.92 -0.20 -6.54
N GLY A 189 -23.88 -1.52 -6.78
CA GLY A 189 -22.97 -2.43 -6.09
C GLY A 189 -21.97 -3.07 -7.06
N ARG A 190 -22.50 -3.78 -8.05
CA ARG A 190 -21.68 -4.50 -9.04
C ARG A 190 -21.20 -3.55 -10.15
N ILE A 191 -19.93 -3.66 -10.51
CA ILE A 191 -19.30 -2.94 -11.62
C ILE A 191 -19.10 -3.89 -12.78
N GLY A 192 -19.69 -3.59 -13.93
CA GLY A 192 -19.68 -4.46 -15.11
C GLY A 192 -20.20 -5.87 -14.79
N HIS A 193 -19.46 -6.89 -15.20
CA HIS A 193 -19.80 -8.30 -14.88
C HIS A 193 -19.44 -8.69 -13.43
N GLY A 194 -18.62 -7.92 -12.71
CA GLY A 194 -18.27 -8.14 -11.30
C GLY A 194 -17.32 -9.31 -11.03
N ARG A 195 -16.83 -10.02 -12.05
CA ARG A 195 -15.91 -11.15 -11.89
C ARG A 195 -14.47 -10.72 -11.63
N GLN A 196 -14.12 -9.46 -12.00
CA GLN A 196 -12.77 -8.96 -11.85
C GLN A 196 -12.29 -9.02 -10.40
N PRO A 197 -11.00 -9.34 -10.19
CA PRO A 197 -10.40 -9.40 -8.86
C PRO A 197 -10.47 -8.09 -8.11
N VAL A 198 -10.72 -8.17 -6.82
CA VAL A 198 -10.43 -7.14 -5.84
C VAL A 198 -9.36 -7.69 -4.93
N THR A 199 -8.11 -7.39 -5.26
CA THR A 199 -6.94 -7.79 -4.47
C THR A 199 -6.75 -6.77 -3.36
N TRP A 200 -6.96 -7.18 -2.13
CA TRP A 200 -7.08 -6.30 -0.97
C TRP A 200 -6.28 -6.81 0.23
N VAL A 201 -6.09 -5.94 1.21
CA VAL A 201 -5.55 -6.27 2.54
C VAL A 201 -6.11 -5.31 3.58
N HIS A 202 -6.31 -5.78 4.81
CA HIS A 202 -6.72 -4.93 5.92
C HIS A 202 -5.54 -4.08 6.42
N LEU A 203 -5.80 -2.79 6.75
CA LEU A 203 -4.77 -1.87 7.23
C LEU A 203 -4.02 -2.41 8.45
N GLY A 204 -4.72 -3.03 9.41
CA GLY A 204 -4.08 -3.64 10.59
C GLY A 204 -3.06 -4.73 10.20
N ASP A 205 -3.35 -5.52 9.17
CA ASP A 205 -2.41 -6.53 8.68
C ASP A 205 -1.24 -5.91 7.93
N VAL A 206 -1.44 -4.78 7.23
CA VAL A 206 -0.32 -4.01 6.64
C VAL A 206 0.65 -3.53 7.72
N LEU A 207 0.14 -2.95 8.81
CA LEU A 207 0.99 -2.45 9.91
C LEU A 207 1.78 -3.59 10.57
N ARG A 208 1.11 -4.70 10.82
CA ARG A 208 1.74 -5.91 11.39
C ARG A 208 2.76 -6.56 10.44
N ALA A 209 2.46 -6.58 9.14
CA ALA A 209 3.40 -7.10 8.14
C ALA A 209 4.68 -6.24 8.06
N ILE A 210 4.54 -4.91 8.14
CA ILE A 210 5.70 -4.01 8.21
C ILE A 210 6.54 -4.32 9.46
N GLU A 211 5.93 -4.41 10.63
CA GLU A 211 6.63 -4.73 11.88
C GLU A 211 7.28 -6.12 11.83
N PHE A 212 6.56 -7.12 11.35
CA PHE A 212 7.08 -8.47 11.15
C PHE A 212 8.35 -8.47 10.29
N LEU A 213 8.32 -7.79 9.13
CA LEU A 213 9.46 -7.71 8.22
C LEU A 213 10.61 -6.82 8.75
N ILE A 214 10.34 -5.93 9.68
CA ILE A 214 11.37 -5.18 10.43
C ILE A 214 12.12 -6.10 11.38
N LEU A 215 11.41 -6.98 12.07
CA LEU A 215 11.95 -7.78 13.17
C LEU A 215 12.52 -9.12 12.68
N GLU A 216 11.84 -9.78 11.74
CA GLU A 216 12.20 -11.11 11.29
C GLU A 216 13.28 -11.11 10.21
N ASP A 217 14.25 -12.00 10.37
CA ASP A 217 15.29 -12.20 9.36
C ASP A 217 14.82 -13.22 8.33
N THR A 218 14.19 -12.74 7.27
CA THR A 218 13.66 -13.55 6.18
C THR A 218 14.64 -13.61 5.02
N ALA A 219 14.72 -14.76 4.34
CA ALA A 219 15.61 -14.94 3.19
C ALA A 219 15.13 -14.12 1.97
N GLU A 220 13.81 -14.04 1.77
CA GLU A 220 13.22 -13.34 0.64
C GLU A 220 13.38 -11.82 0.75
N GLN A 221 13.50 -11.17 -0.40
CA GLN A 221 13.67 -9.72 -0.49
C GLN A 221 12.40 -8.99 -0.91
N ILE A 222 11.46 -9.71 -1.55
CA ILE A 222 10.21 -9.15 -2.08
C ILE A 222 9.03 -9.88 -1.44
N PHE A 223 8.05 -9.11 -0.96
CA PHE A 223 6.87 -9.64 -0.30
C PHE A 223 5.60 -9.00 -0.83
N ASN A 224 4.63 -9.81 -1.21
CA ASN A 224 3.26 -9.35 -1.39
C ASN A 224 2.56 -9.26 -0.04
N VAL A 225 1.81 -8.19 0.20
CA VAL A 225 0.94 -8.05 1.37
C VAL A 225 -0.50 -7.99 0.88
N VAL A 226 -1.10 -9.15 0.80
CA VAL A 226 -2.42 -9.42 0.22
C VAL A 226 -3.16 -10.39 1.12
N ALA A 227 -4.43 -10.12 1.44
CA ALA A 227 -5.24 -11.02 2.22
C ALA A 227 -5.40 -12.39 1.53
N PRO A 228 -5.45 -13.51 2.28
CA PRO A 228 -5.51 -14.86 1.71
C PRO A 228 -6.74 -15.12 0.84
N GLU A 229 -7.89 -14.52 1.19
CA GLU A 229 -9.13 -14.72 0.44
C GLU A 229 -9.09 -14.03 -0.92
N LYS A 230 -9.26 -14.81 -1.98
CA LYS A 230 -9.48 -14.29 -3.33
C LYS A 230 -10.90 -13.77 -3.45
N SER A 231 -11.05 -12.48 -3.67
CA SER A 231 -12.36 -11.84 -3.78
C SER A 231 -12.58 -11.22 -5.15
N SER A 232 -13.79 -11.39 -5.70
CA SER A 232 -14.23 -10.66 -6.88
C SER A 232 -14.92 -9.34 -6.49
N GLN A 233 -15.07 -8.44 -7.47
CA GLN A 233 -15.79 -7.19 -7.25
C GLN A 233 -17.26 -7.42 -6.87
N ALA A 234 -17.90 -8.40 -7.46
CA ALA A 234 -19.28 -8.77 -7.09
C ALA A 234 -19.38 -9.31 -5.64
N GLN A 235 -18.38 -10.08 -5.20
CA GLN A 235 -18.30 -10.55 -3.81
C GLN A 235 -18.08 -9.39 -2.85
N PHE A 236 -17.16 -8.48 -3.17
CA PHE A 236 -16.96 -7.25 -2.39
C PHE A 236 -18.27 -6.46 -2.26
N ALA A 237 -18.94 -6.18 -3.38
CA ALA A 237 -20.19 -5.41 -3.39
C ALA A 237 -21.28 -6.07 -2.57
N ARG A 238 -21.44 -7.40 -2.67
CA ARG A 238 -22.44 -8.18 -1.93
C ARG A 238 -22.15 -8.14 -0.43
N THR A 239 -20.91 -8.43 -0.03
CA THR A 239 -20.50 -8.45 1.38
C THR A 239 -20.67 -7.07 2.01
N ALA A 240 -20.22 -6.01 1.34
CA ALA A 240 -20.40 -4.65 1.82
C ALA A 240 -21.87 -4.25 1.95
N ALA A 241 -22.70 -4.61 0.96
CA ALA A 241 -24.13 -4.32 0.99
C ALA A 241 -24.84 -5.05 2.16
N GLN A 242 -24.49 -6.30 2.41
CA GLN A 242 -25.03 -7.08 3.55
C GLN A 242 -24.69 -6.44 4.88
N ILE A 243 -23.41 -6.07 5.10
CA ILE A 243 -22.95 -5.45 6.35
C ILE A 243 -23.62 -4.08 6.56
N LEU A 244 -23.72 -3.27 5.51
CA LEU A 244 -24.35 -1.96 5.53
C LEU A 244 -25.87 -2.00 5.53
N LYS A 245 -26.48 -3.19 5.43
CA LYS A 245 -27.95 -3.40 5.28
C LYS A 245 -28.51 -2.58 4.11
N ARG A 246 -27.83 -2.64 2.96
CA ARG A 246 -28.17 -1.94 1.72
C ARG A 246 -28.57 -2.93 0.63
N LYS A 247 -29.40 -2.46 -0.31
CA LYS A 247 -29.85 -3.22 -1.48
C LYS A 247 -29.60 -2.39 -2.74
N PRO A 248 -28.34 -2.32 -3.23
CA PRO A 248 -28.04 -1.55 -4.43
C PRO A 248 -28.79 -2.12 -5.62
N LEU A 249 -29.49 -1.24 -6.35
CA LEU A 249 -30.48 -1.61 -7.34
C LEU A 249 -29.89 -1.98 -8.70
N LEU A 250 -28.86 -1.25 -9.14
CA LEU A 250 -28.33 -1.36 -10.50
C LEU A 250 -26.85 -1.70 -10.54
N PRO A 251 -26.38 -2.45 -11.53
CA PRO A 251 -24.94 -2.55 -11.81
C PRO A 251 -24.45 -1.26 -12.47
N LEU A 252 -23.25 -0.81 -12.12
CA LEU A 252 -22.59 0.27 -12.83
C LEU A 252 -21.97 -0.26 -14.13
N PRO A 253 -22.37 0.23 -15.32
CA PRO A 253 -21.77 -0.22 -16.56
C PRO A 253 -20.27 0.08 -16.64
N ALA A 254 -19.47 -0.86 -17.14
CA ALA A 254 -18.03 -0.69 -17.29
C ALA A 254 -17.66 0.48 -18.21
N CYS A 255 -18.49 0.75 -19.24
CA CYS A 255 -18.29 1.87 -20.15
C CYS A 255 -18.36 3.23 -19.47
N SER A 256 -19.27 3.40 -18.51
CA SER A 256 -19.37 4.65 -17.71
C SER A 256 -18.10 4.87 -16.89
N LEU A 257 -17.54 3.81 -16.28
CA LEU A 257 -16.30 3.90 -15.52
C LEU A 257 -15.11 4.23 -16.43
N LYS A 258 -15.04 3.59 -17.61
CA LYS A 258 -14.01 3.91 -18.63
C LYS A 258 -14.06 5.36 -19.07
N MET A 259 -15.25 5.90 -19.28
CA MET A 259 -15.44 7.31 -19.67
C MET A 259 -15.03 8.27 -18.55
N MET A 260 -15.31 7.94 -17.28
CA MET A 260 -14.97 8.79 -16.13
C MET A 260 -13.48 8.76 -15.80
N LEU A 261 -12.86 7.59 -15.78
CA LEU A 261 -11.50 7.38 -15.27
C LEU A 261 -10.44 7.22 -16.37
N GLY A 262 -10.85 6.98 -17.62
CA GLY A 262 -9.92 6.72 -18.71
C GLY A 262 -9.06 5.48 -18.44
N GLU A 263 -7.76 5.56 -18.69
CA GLU A 263 -6.81 4.46 -18.48
C GLU A 263 -6.80 3.94 -17.03
N GLN A 264 -7.02 4.80 -16.04
CA GLN A 264 -7.10 4.43 -14.63
C GLN A 264 -8.21 3.41 -14.33
N SER A 265 -9.24 3.32 -15.18
CA SER A 265 -10.31 2.32 -15.04
C SER A 265 -9.81 0.88 -15.08
N GLN A 266 -8.66 0.63 -15.70
CA GLN A 266 -8.04 -0.70 -15.78
C GLN A 266 -7.74 -1.27 -14.38
N LEU A 267 -7.36 -0.42 -13.42
CA LEU A 267 -7.13 -0.84 -12.02
C LEU A 267 -8.39 -1.44 -11.37
N VAL A 268 -9.56 -0.99 -11.79
CA VAL A 268 -10.84 -1.43 -11.23
C VAL A 268 -11.46 -2.57 -12.04
N LEU A 269 -11.23 -2.58 -13.36
CA LEU A 269 -11.90 -3.50 -14.29
C LEU A 269 -11.07 -4.75 -14.60
N ASN A 270 -9.75 -4.67 -14.58
CA ASN A 270 -8.87 -5.69 -15.15
C ASN A 270 -7.76 -6.15 -14.21
N GLY A 271 -7.87 -5.95 -12.90
CA GLY A 271 -6.87 -6.36 -11.93
C GLY A 271 -6.52 -7.87 -12.00
N GLN A 272 -5.52 -8.29 -11.24
CA GLN A 272 -5.07 -9.68 -11.15
C GLN A 272 -5.28 -10.24 -9.75
N TYR A 273 -5.46 -11.56 -9.62
CA TYR A 273 -5.30 -12.25 -8.35
C TYR A 273 -3.81 -12.33 -8.00
N VAL A 274 -3.50 -11.97 -6.78
CA VAL A 274 -2.14 -12.01 -6.23
C VAL A 274 -2.18 -12.75 -4.90
N GLN A 275 -1.12 -13.50 -4.60
CA GLN A 275 -0.95 -14.24 -3.35
C GLN A 275 0.27 -13.75 -2.60
N SER A 276 0.20 -13.70 -1.27
CA SER A 276 1.30 -13.41 -0.35
C SER A 276 2.07 -14.69 -0.01
N LYS A 277 2.72 -15.29 -1.03
CA LYS A 277 3.38 -16.60 -0.84
C LYS A 277 4.57 -16.46 0.09
N ALA A 278 5.52 -15.59 -0.22
CA ALA A 278 6.73 -15.41 0.58
C ALA A 278 6.43 -14.98 2.03
N LEU A 279 5.45 -14.10 2.24
CA LEU A 279 5.08 -13.63 3.58
C LEU A 279 4.47 -14.75 4.44
N GLN A 280 3.63 -15.60 3.84
CA GLN A 280 3.03 -16.75 4.53
C GLN A 280 4.07 -17.84 4.82
N GLU A 281 4.97 -18.13 3.88
CA GLU A 281 6.07 -19.07 4.06
C GLU A 281 7.06 -18.60 5.15
N ALA A 282 7.21 -17.28 5.33
CA ALA A 282 7.95 -16.70 6.44
C ALA A 282 7.23 -16.82 7.81
N GLY A 283 5.99 -17.31 7.84
CA GLY A 283 5.23 -17.53 9.08
C GLY A 283 4.27 -16.41 9.48
N PHE A 284 4.10 -15.37 8.63
CA PHE A 284 3.15 -14.30 8.94
C PHE A 284 1.70 -14.79 8.89
N GLN A 285 0.93 -14.43 9.92
CA GLN A 285 -0.49 -14.78 10.02
C GLN A 285 -1.37 -13.52 9.91
N PHE A 286 -2.29 -13.51 8.96
CA PHE A 286 -3.27 -12.45 8.79
C PHE A 286 -4.32 -12.49 9.89
N HIS A 287 -4.64 -11.35 10.50
CA HIS A 287 -5.75 -11.22 11.46
C HIS A 287 -7.10 -11.08 10.76
N TYR A 288 -7.10 -10.59 9.53
CA TYR A 288 -8.31 -10.41 8.71
C TYR A 288 -8.15 -11.18 7.41
N PRO A 289 -8.15 -12.53 7.45
CA PRO A 289 -7.92 -13.34 6.27
C PRO A 289 -9.09 -13.33 5.27
N THR A 290 -10.31 -12.97 5.73
CA THR A 290 -11.51 -12.92 4.89
C THR A 290 -12.05 -11.50 4.72
N LEU A 291 -12.66 -11.27 3.56
CA LEU A 291 -13.28 -9.97 3.22
C LEU A 291 -14.38 -9.57 4.22
N LYS A 292 -15.14 -10.56 4.69
CA LYS A 292 -16.20 -10.32 5.66
C LYS A 292 -15.65 -9.81 6.99
N GLU A 293 -14.64 -10.45 7.55
CA GLU A 293 -13.98 -10.04 8.81
C GLU A 293 -13.39 -8.64 8.68
N ALA A 294 -12.69 -8.37 7.58
CA ALA A 294 -12.09 -7.06 7.32
C ALA A 294 -13.15 -5.96 7.24
N LEU A 295 -14.21 -6.16 6.44
CA LEU A 295 -15.27 -5.16 6.29
C LEU A 295 -16.13 -5.02 7.56
N ASP A 296 -16.38 -6.11 8.30
CA ASP A 296 -17.07 -6.05 9.59
C ASP A 296 -16.29 -5.17 10.60
N ASN A 297 -14.99 -5.35 10.70
CA ASN A 297 -14.13 -4.52 11.57
C ASN A 297 -14.16 -3.03 11.16
N ILE A 298 -14.08 -2.76 9.87
CA ILE A 298 -14.01 -1.37 9.37
C ILE A 298 -15.36 -0.64 9.47
N LEU A 299 -16.46 -1.34 9.24
CA LEU A 299 -17.79 -0.71 9.06
C LEU A 299 -18.67 -0.73 10.32
N LYS A 300 -18.42 -1.62 11.26
CA LYS A 300 -19.23 -1.74 12.50
C LYS A 300 -18.61 -1.03 13.72
N HIS A 301 -17.33 -0.77 13.68
CA HIS A 301 -16.58 -0.09 14.74
C HIS A 301 -15.99 1.22 14.24
#